data_8f09c7e3892278cad3fa469efc5c2ebf
#
_entry.id   8f09c7e3892278cad3fa469efc5c2ebf
#
_cell.length_a   1.000
_cell.length_b   1.000
_cell.length_c   1.000
_cell.angle_alpha   90.00
_cell.angle_beta   90.00
_cell.angle_gamma   90.00
#
_symmetry.space_group_name_H-M   'P 1'
#
loop_
_entity.id
_entity.type
_entity.pdbx_description
1 polymer ?
#
loop_
_entity_poly.entity_id
_entity_poly.type
_entity_poly.pdbx_seq_one_letter_code
_entity_poly.pdbx_strand_id
1 'polypeptide(L)'
;MAVVLIAGENVHSFVKNTKTWQIMLSVSAFVLLATAGFGAWAQYSRDIRKVAASYGFAPPFMSGRTVVLSSSYTRMIFEEEARKMTFNGVMIWMNGGLAKAGNSWMLTDQDLRYVVHPLLRPDSAVAKEGSRVVVLDPGHGGKDQGTMGRRGTLEKKVILDVAKRVAKKLQDSQIIVRLTRSTDTFITLDERCQKAGQWGASVFVSIHANSAADPLVSGLESFVIASPGCAGTNTRRIDPRAYTGNKHDQANMLLSYYVQKGLLSCTGGEDRGVKRSRFEVLRDTDCPAVLVECGFLSNVREESKLNDPRYRDAVANGIARGILTYLSRVRSAKADLDRIVTQAKVDDR
;
A
#
# COMPACT_ATOMS: atom_id res chain seq x y z
N MET A 1 23.71 7.92 37.23
CA MET A 1 24.35 7.94 38.55
C MET A 1 23.25 7.79 39.58
N ALA A 2 23.10 6.79 40.39
CA ALA A 2 23.98 5.80 40.94
C ALA A 2 23.26 4.45 41.04
N VAL A 3 24.00 3.41 40.73
CA VAL A 3 23.68 2.00 41.04
C VAL A 3 24.00 1.83 42.54
N VAL A 4 23.09 1.27 43.30
CA VAL A 4 23.40 0.72 44.62
C VAL A 4 23.12 -0.77 44.56
N LEU A 5 24.19 -1.54 44.51
CA LEU A 5 24.23 -2.98 44.82
C LEU A 5 24.07 -3.13 46.34
N ILE A 6 23.11 -3.91 46.80
CA ILE A 6 23.16 -4.53 48.12
C ILE A 6 23.09 -6.04 47.89
N ALA A 7 24.21 -6.66 48.20
CA ALA A 7 24.36 -8.11 48.24
C ALA A 7 24.01 -8.63 49.66
N GLY A 8 23.37 -9.80 49.68
CA GLY A 8 23.53 -10.77 50.75
C GLY A 8 22.57 -10.66 51.95
N GLU A 9 21.74 -11.62 52.02
CA GLU A 9 21.52 -12.56 53.11
C GLU A 9 20.05 -12.92 53.37
N ASN A 10 19.80 -14.26 53.41
CA ASN A 10 18.65 -14.91 53.98
C ASN A 10 17.28 -14.86 53.27
N VAL A 11 17.17 -15.63 52.17
CA VAL A 11 15.89 -16.08 51.61
C VAL A 11 15.60 -17.51 52.10
N HIS A 12 15.27 -17.73 53.38
CA HIS A 12 14.84 -19.05 53.85
C HIS A 12 13.72 -19.05 54.88
N SER A 13 12.81 -18.07 54.87
CA SER A 13 11.65 -18.15 55.78
C SER A 13 10.34 -17.49 55.27
N PHE A 14 10.13 -17.28 53.98
CA PHE A 14 8.87 -16.66 53.52
C PHE A 14 8.20 -17.43 52.36
N VAL A 15 8.04 -18.75 52.49
CA VAL A 15 7.19 -19.50 51.55
C VAL A 15 6.17 -20.31 52.36
N LYS A 16 5.15 -19.61 52.87
CA LYS A 16 3.85 -20.23 53.26
C LYS A 16 2.75 -19.18 53.21
N ASN A 17 2.42 -18.69 52.04
CA ASN A 17 1.08 -18.13 51.82
C ASN A 17 0.75 -18.11 50.31
N THR A 18 0.17 -19.14 49.82
CA THR A 18 -0.24 -19.33 48.40
C THR A 18 -1.25 -18.30 47.93
N LYS A 19 -1.98 -17.64 48.83
CA LYS A 19 -2.93 -16.57 48.46
C LYS A 19 -2.23 -15.24 48.08
N THR A 20 -1.07 -14.94 48.68
CA THR A 20 -0.31 -13.72 48.37
C THR A 20 0.33 -13.79 46.99
N TRP A 21 0.76 -14.94 46.53
CA TRP A 21 1.31 -15.16 45.20
C TRP A 21 0.24 -15.05 44.10
N GLN A 22 -0.98 -15.53 44.34
CA GLN A 22 -2.07 -15.38 43.40
C GLN A 22 -2.50 -13.89 43.23
N ILE A 23 -2.45 -13.11 44.29
CA ILE A 23 -2.74 -11.66 44.24
C ILE A 23 -1.61 -10.92 43.52
N MET A 24 -0.34 -11.22 43.76
CA MET A 24 0.77 -10.60 43.03
C MET A 24 0.80 -10.99 41.55
N LEU A 25 0.53 -12.23 41.18
CA LEU A 25 0.43 -12.64 39.79
C LEU A 25 -0.79 -12.04 39.09
N SER A 26 -1.91 -11.87 39.79
CA SER A 26 -3.08 -11.20 39.22
C SER A 26 -2.88 -9.68 39.03
N VAL A 27 -2.20 -9.02 39.97
CA VAL A 27 -1.86 -7.58 39.83
C VAL A 27 -0.81 -7.37 38.73
N SER A 28 0.22 -8.22 38.66
CA SER A 28 1.23 -8.13 37.60
C SER A 28 0.66 -8.46 36.20
N ALA A 29 -0.24 -9.44 36.10
CA ALA A 29 -0.95 -9.75 34.87
C ALA A 29 -1.93 -8.63 34.48
N PHE A 30 -2.57 -7.99 35.45
CA PHE A 30 -3.49 -6.85 35.19
C PHE A 30 -2.73 -5.59 34.78
N VAL A 31 -1.56 -5.32 35.36
CA VAL A 31 -0.69 -4.21 34.97
C VAL A 31 -0.07 -4.47 33.58
N LEU A 32 0.35 -5.70 33.27
CA LEU A 32 0.86 -6.07 31.93
C LEU A 32 -0.23 -6.04 30.85
N LEU A 33 -1.46 -6.45 31.18
CA LEU A 33 -2.61 -6.33 30.28
C LEU A 33 -3.05 -4.87 30.09
N ALA A 34 -2.98 -4.04 31.14
CA ALA A 34 -3.30 -2.63 31.05
C ALA A 34 -2.24 -1.86 30.24
N THR A 35 -0.93 -2.17 30.40
CA THR A 35 0.13 -1.52 29.62
C THR A 35 0.16 -2.00 28.16
N ALA A 36 -0.15 -3.27 27.87
CA ALA A 36 -0.32 -3.77 26.50
C ALA A 36 -1.56 -3.16 25.82
N GLY A 37 -2.63 -2.92 26.58
CA GLY A 37 -3.84 -2.22 26.13
C GLY A 37 -3.57 -0.75 25.82
N PHE A 38 -2.87 -0.03 26.68
CA PHE A 38 -2.57 1.40 26.49
C PHE A 38 -1.66 1.64 25.27
N GLY A 39 -0.68 0.79 25.02
CA GLY A 39 0.18 0.87 23.83
C GLY A 39 -0.57 0.62 22.51
N ALA A 40 -1.53 -0.30 22.51
CA ALA A 40 -2.35 -0.61 21.33
C ALA A 40 -3.37 0.50 21.01
N TRP A 41 -3.93 1.16 22.02
CA TRP A 41 -4.95 2.21 21.84
C TRP A 41 -4.34 3.57 21.47
N ALA A 42 -3.09 3.85 21.83
CA ALA A 42 -2.41 5.12 21.53
C ALA A 42 -2.30 5.41 20.01
N GLN A 43 -2.33 4.37 19.17
CA GLN A 43 -2.33 4.53 17.71
C GLN A 43 -3.71 4.85 17.10
N TYR A 44 -4.82 4.59 17.84
CA TYR A 44 -6.20 4.84 17.39
C TYR A 44 -6.69 6.17 17.95
N SER A 45 -6.53 7.25 17.18
CA SER A 45 -6.78 8.60 17.68
C SER A 45 -7.90 9.35 16.97
N ARG A 46 -8.47 8.79 15.88
CA ARG A 46 -9.47 9.48 15.05
C ARG A 46 -10.81 8.78 15.05
N ASP A 47 -11.80 9.41 15.69
CA ASP A 47 -13.21 8.97 15.62
C ASP A 47 -13.71 9.10 14.17
N ILE A 48 -14.27 8.01 13.63
CA ILE A 48 -14.74 7.94 12.24
C ILE A 48 -15.82 8.97 11.93
N ARG A 49 -16.63 9.39 12.93
CA ARG A 49 -17.64 10.44 12.78
C ARG A 49 -17.00 11.80 12.55
N LYS A 50 -15.92 12.10 13.29
CA LYS A 50 -15.14 13.33 13.09
C LYS A 50 -14.44 13.32 11.73
N VAL A 51 -13.90 12.16 11.33
CA VAL A 51 -13.32 11.98 9.98
C VAL A 51 -14.38 12.22 8.92
N ALA A 52 -15.55 11.60 9.03
CA ALA A 52 -16.64 11.81 8.09
C ALA A 52 -17.00 13.30 7.95
N ALA A 53 -17.21 13.99 9.06
CA ALA A 53 -17.54 15.42 9.07
C ALA A 53 -16.46 16.28 8.43
N SER A 54 -15.15 16.00 8.70
CA SER A 54 -14.03 16.78 8.16
C SER A 54 -13.87 16.66 6.64
N TYR A 55 -14.42 15.60 6.03
CA TYR A 55 -14.43 15.42 4.57
C TYR A 55 -15.80 15.65 3.94
N GLY A 56 -16.79 16.17 4.70
CA GLY A 56 -18.12 16.49 4.18
C GLY A 56 -18.99 15.27 3.87
N PHE A 57 -18.73 14.13 4.50
CA PHE A 57 -19.61 12.98 4.42
C PHE A 57 -20.83 13.15 5.36
N ALA A 58 -21.93 12.51 5.01
CA ALA A 58 -23.01 12.26 5.93
C ALA A 58 -22.52 11.44 7.14
N PRO A 59 -23.25 11.44 8.28
CA PRO A 59 -22.91 10.58 9.41
C PRO A 59 -22.70 9.13 8.97
N PRO A 60 -21.71 8.42 9.55
CA PRO A 60 -21.42 7.04 9.17
C PRO A 60 -22.65 6.14 9.34
N PHE A 61 -22.92 5.33 8.34
CA PHE A 61 -23.92 4.28 8.42
C PHE A 61 -23.28 2.99 8.95
N MET A 62 -23.92 2.37 9.94
CA MET A 62 -23.45 1.15 10.57
C MET A 62 -24.31 -0.02 10.11
N SER A 63 -23.70 -1.09 9.62
CA SER A 63 -24.38 -2.33 9.23
C SER A 63 -23.61 -3.54 9.70
N GLY A 64 -24.08 -4.18 10.76
CA GLY A 64 -23.40 -5.30 11.40
C GLY A 64 -21.97 -4.90 11.82
N ARG A 65 -20.97 -5.58 11.23
CA ARG A 65 -19.53 -5.33 11.46
C ARG A 65 -18.90 -4.36 10.46
N THR A 66 -19.71 -3.60 9.74
CA THR A 66 -19.18 -2.64 8.75
C THR A 66 -19.60 -1.22 9.07
N VAL A 67 -18.69 -0.28 8.76
CA VAL A 67 -18.92 1.16 8.82
C VAL A 67 -18.81 1.73 7.42
N VAL A 68 -19.83 2.43 6.97
CA VAL A 68 -19.91 2.98 5.63
C VAL A 68 -19.92 4.51 5.70
N LEU A 69 -18.96 5.11 4.97
CA LEU A 69 -19.00 6.54 4.63
C LEU A 69 -19.39 6.66 3.16
N SER A 70 -20.36 7.51 2.87
CA SER A 70 -20.82 7.71 1.50
C SER A 70 -21.12 9.16 1.19
N SER A 71 -20.88 9.56 -0.05
CA SER A 71 -21.28 10.80 -0.68
C SER A 71 -21.77 10.50 -2.09
N SER A 72 -22.13 11.52 -2.88
CA SER A 72 -22.52 11.34 -4.29
C SER A 72 -21.44 10.70 -5.15
N TYR A 73 -20.15 10.80 -4.76
CA TYR A 73 -19.02 10.36 -5.59
C TYR A 73 -18.11 9.33 -4.92
N THR A 74 -18.29 9.11 -3.62
CA THR A 74 -17.36 8.28 -2.84
C THR A 74 -18.12 7.36 -1.91
N ARG A 75 -17.74 6.09 -1.94
CA ARG A 75 -18.19 5.09 -0.98
C ARG A 75 -16.98 4.37 -0.38
N MET A 76 -16.87 4.44 0.95
CA MET A 76 -15.85 3.75 1.73
C MET A 76 -16.56 2.78 2.67
N ILE A 77 -16.10 1.53 2.70
CA ILE A 77 -16.62 0.49 3.58
C ILE A 77 -15.46 -0.04 4.40
N PHE A 78 -15.55 0.09 5.70
CA PHE A 78 -14.57 -0.42 6.66
C PHE A 78 -15.13 -1.65 7.35
N GLU A 79 -14.30 -2.69 7.49
CA GLU A 79 -14.63 -3.87 8.28
C GLU A 79 -14.08 -3.70 9.71
N GLU A 80 -14.91 -4.00 10.71
CA GLU A 80 -14.53 -3.97 12.13
C GLU A 80 -13.43 -4.99 12.40
N GLU A 81 -12.40 -4.57 13.17
CA GLU A 81 -11.28 -5.42 13.58
C GLU A 81 -10.51 -6.07 12.41
N ALA A 82 -10.70 -5.53 11.22
CA ALA A 82 -10.01 -5.96 10.02
C ALA A 82 -9.13 -4.83 9.47
N ARG A 83 -7.99 -5.21 8.91
CA ARG A 83 -7.12 -4.27 8.19
C ARG A 83 -7.57 -4.09 6.73
N LYS A 84 -8.87 -4.15 6.47
CA LYS A 84 -9.44 -4.06 5.13
C LYS A 84 -10.48 -2.97 5.05
N MET A 85 -10.44 -2.23 3.96
CA MET A 85 -11.52 -1.35 3.55
C MET A 85 -11.72 -1.46 2.04
N THR A 86 -12.87 -1.02 1.54
CA THR A 86 -13.04 -0.76 0.10
C THR A 86 -13.22 0.73 -0.13
N PHE A 87 -12.60 1.23 -1.20
CA PHE A 87 -12.77 2.60 -1.68
C PHE A 87 -13.28 2.55 -3.12
N ASN A 88 -14.54 2.97 -3.32
CA ASN A 88 -15.21 2.90 -4.62
C ASN A 88 -15.05 1.53 -5.31
N GLY A 89 -15.24 0.45 -4.53
CA GLY A 89 -15.21 -0.93 -5.00
C GLY A 89 -13.81 -1.57 -5.10
N VAL A 90 -12.73 -0.87 -4.78
CA VAL A 90 -11.38 -1.44 -4.74
C VAL A 90 -10.97 -1.74 -3.31
N MET A 91 -10.50 -2.96 -3.07
CA MET A 91 -9.99 -3.36 -1.75
C MET A 91 -8.66 -2.69 -1.44
N ILE A 92 -8.51 -2.21 -0.20
CA ILE A 92 -7.29 -1.58 0.29
C ILE A 92 -6.96 -2.14 1.68
N TRP A 93 -5.72 -2.59 1.85
CA TRP A 93 -5.22 -3.02 3.15
C TRP A 93 -4.67 -1.83 3.91
N MET A 94 -5.24 -1.61 5.09
CA MET A 94 -4.86 -0.53 6.01
C MET A 94 -3.66 -0.93 6.89
N ASN A 95 -3.08 0.05 7.57
CA ASN A 95 -2.00 -0.17 8.54
C ASN A 95 -2.53 -0.84 9.82
N GLY A 96 -3.51 -0.22 10.49
CA GLY A 96 -4.14 -0.72 11.70
C GLY A 96 -5.56 -1.23 11.50
N GLY A 97 -6.31 -0.57 10.61
CA GLY A 97 -7.72 -0.85 10.38
C GLY A 97 -8.66 -0.03 11.26
N LEU A 98 -9.92 -0.43 11.28
CA LEU A 98 -10.95 0.19 12.10
C LEU A 98 -11.15 -0.61 13.39
N ALA A 99 -11.01 0.04 14.55
CA ALA A 99 -11.21 -0.57 15.85
C ALA A 99 -12.37 0.09 16.62
N LYS A 100 -13.12 -0.70 17.39
CA LYS A 100 -14.17 -0.22 18.25
C LYS A 100 -13.61 0.23 19.60
N ALA A 101 -13.99 1.42 20.05
CA ALA A 101 -13.62 1.97 21.35
C ALA A 101 -14.89 2.52 22.05
N GLY A 102 -15.48 1.73 22.93
CA GLY A 102 -16.78 2.03 23.52
C GLY A 102 -17.86 2.17 22.44
N ASN A 103 -18.50 3.34 22.36
CA ASN A 103 -19.51 3.66 21.33
C ASN A 103 -18.93 4.33 20.09
N SER A 104 -17.60 4.41 19.97
CA SER A 104 -16.91 5.04 18.86
C SER A 104 -16.13 4.04 18.04
N TRP A 105 -15.97 4.34 16.76
CA TRP A 105 -15.13 3.64 15.81
C TRP A 105 -13.91 4.49 15.52
N MET A 106 -12.74 3.91 15.69
CA MET A 106 -11.47 4.66 15.66
C MET A 106 -10.58 4.18 14.52
N LEU A 107 -9.98 5.13 13.81
CA LEU A 107 -8.89 4.91 12.84
C LEU A 107 -7.55 5.30 13.47
N THR A 108 -6.47 4.69 12.97
CA THR A 108 -5.12 5.16 13.29
C THR A 108 -4.81 6.46 12.54
N ASP A 109 -3.94 7.29 13.11
CA ASP A 109 -3.42 8.47 12.41
C ASP A 109 -2.71 8.09 11.11
N GLN A 110 -2.04 6.95 11.09
CA GLN A 110 -1.34 6.43 9.91
C GLN A 110 -2.32 6.04 8.80
N ASP A 111 -3.44 5.40 9.15
CA ASP A 111 -4.48 5.07 8.16
C ASP A 111 -5.16 6.32 7.62
N LEU A 112 -5.44 7.29 8.49
CA LEU A 112 -5.99 8.56 8.03
C LEU A 112 -4.99 9.26 7.09
N ARG A 113 -3.73 9.40 7.47
CA ARG A 113 -2.72 10.15 6.73
C ARG A 113 -2.28 9.48 5.43
N TYR A 114 -2.07 8.15 5.45
CA TYR A 114 -1.43 7.42 4.35
C TYR A 114 -2.39 6.51 3.55
N VAL A 115 -3.67 6.46 3.94
CA VAL A 115 -4.69 5.70 3.20
C VAL A 115 -5.86 6.60 2.83
N VAL A 116 -6.61 7.10 3.82
CA VAL A 116 -7.85 7.82 3.59
C VAL A 116 -7.61 9.17 2.93
N HIS A 117 -6.69 9.96 3.49
CA HIS A 117 -6.42 11.33 3.03
C HIS A 117 -6.02 11.41 1.54
N PRO A 118 -5.02 10.66 1.03
CA PRO A 118 -4.64 10.75 -0.38
C PRO A 118 -5.72 10.30 -1.35
N LEU A 119 -6.61 9.39 -0.94
CA LEU A 119 -7.73 8.94 -1.76
C LEU A 119 -8.84 10.00 -1.88
N LEU A 120 -9.05 10.78 -0.82
CA LEU A 120 -10.06 11.84 -0.77
C LEU A 120 -9.51 13.21 -1.22
N ARG A 121 -8.22 13.44 -1.06
CA ARG A 121 -7.50 14.68 -1.35
C ARG A 121 -6.27 14.40 -2.23
N PRO A 122 -6.46 14.22 -3.55
CA PRO A 122 -5.36 13.96 -4.49
C PRO A 122 -4.28 15.05 -4.51
N ASP A 123 -4.62 16.27 -4.09
CA ASP A 123 -3.70 17.39 -3.90
C ASP A 123 -2.60 17.11 -2.87
N SER A 124 -2.86 16.23 -1.90
CA SER A 124 -1.86 15.77 -0.93
C SER A 124 -0.77 14.88 -1.54
N ALA A 125 -1.03 14.30 -2.70
CA ALA A 125 -0.14 13.38 -3.40
C ALA A 125 0.72 14.06 -4.49
N VAL A 126 0.79 15.40 -4.51
CA VAL A 126 1.55 16.15 -5.52
C VAL A 126 3.03 15.85 -5.36
N ALA A 127 3.59 15.15 -6.34
CA ALA A 127 5.02 14.88 -6.46
C ALA A 127 5.76 16.07 -7.09
N LYS A 128 7.11 16.03 -7.04
CA LYS A 128 8.00 17.04 -7.61
C LYS A 128 7.54 17.52 -9.00
N GLU A 129 7.59 18.84 -9.20
CA GLU A 129 7.27 19.48 -10.45
C GLU A 129 8.14 19.01 -11.63
N GLY A 130 7.53 18.93 -12.80
CA GLY A 130 8.21 19.01 -14.08
C GLY A 130 8.52 17.70 -14.79
N SER A 131 8.66 16.57 -14.12
CA SER A 131 8.97 15.33 -14.83
C SER A 131 7.72 14.67 -15.42
N ARG A 132 7.83 14.21 -16.67
CA ARG A 132 6.84 13.39 -17.37
C ARG A 132 7.35 11.97 -17.60
N VAL A 133 8.38 11.55 -16.88
CA VAL A 133 9.02 10.26 -17.08
C VAL A 133 8.29 9.20 -16.26
N VAL A 134 7.77 8.19 -16.93
CA VAL A 134 7.23 6.97 -16.33
C VAL A 134 8.24 5.85 -16.54
N VAL A 135 8.73 5.28 -15.45
CA VAL A 135 9.61 4.12 -15.49
C VAL A 135 8.81 2.86 -15.26
N LEU A 136 8.85 1.96 -16.24
CA LEU A 136 8.31 0.61 -16.15
C LEU A 136 9.46 -0.34 -15.85
N ASP A 137 9.30 -1.14 -14.80
CA ASP A 137 10.30 -2.10 -14.35
C ASP A 137 9.76 -3.53 -14.53
N PRO A 138 10.00 -4.18 -15.69
CA PRO A 138 9.71 -5.61 -15.79
C PRO A 138 10.67 -6.37 -14.88
N GLY A 139 10.14 -6.98 -13.80
CA GLY A 139 10.95 -7.72 -12.83
C GLY A 139 11.77 -8.84 -13.46
N HIS A 140 12.74 -9.41 -12.71
CA HIS A 140 13.58 -10.52 -13.16
C HIS A 140 14.35 -10.23 -14.45
N GLY A 141 14.79 -11.29 -15.15
CA GLY A 141 15.51 -11.19 -16.43
C GLY A 141 16.86 -11.92 -16.42
N GLY A 142 17.32 -12.37 -17.59
CA GLY A 142 18.57 -13.12 -17.76
C GLY A 142 18.58 -14.39 -16.90
N LYS A 143 19.56 -14.47 -15.99
CA LYS A 143 19.72 -15.60 -15.06
C LYS A 143 18.62 -15.72 -14.01
N ASP A 144 17.94 -14.64 -13.69
CA ASP A 144 16.77 -14.63 -12.79
C ASP A 144 15.51 -14.87 -13.61
N GLN A 145 14.93 -16.06 -13.49
CA GLN A 145 13.75 -16.47 -14.24
C GLN A 145 12.45 -15.98 -13.60
N GLY A 146 12.49 -15.55 -12.33
CA GLY A 146 11.29 -15.38 -11.52
C GLY A 146 10.58 -16.71 -11.26
N THR A 147 9.28 -16.63 -11.06
CA THR A 147 8.42 -17.81 -10.91
C THR A 147 8.27 -18.54 -12.26
N MET A 148 8.20 -19.86 -12.18
CA MET A 148 7.80 -20.72 -13.28
C MET A 148 6.42 -21.31 -13.01
N GLY A 149 5.49 -21.10 -13.91
CA GLY A 149 4.17 -21.71 -13.90
C GLY A 149 4.24 -23.23 -14.07
N ARG A 150 3.16 -23.93 -13.75
CA ARG A 150 3.08 -25.39 -13.83
C ARG A 150 3.24 -25.94 -15.25
N ARG A 151 2.96 -25.13 -16.27
CA ARG A 151 3.13 -25.45 -17.69
C ARG A 151 4.42 -24.92 -18.29
N GLY A 152 5.36 -24.47 -17.45
CA GLY A 152 6.66 -23.97 -17.85
C GLY A 152 6.68 -22.50 -18.28
N THR A 153 5.63 -21.74 -18.01
CA THR A 153 5.58 -20.30 -18.28
C THR A 153 6.55 -19.56 -17.37
N LEU A 154 7.51 -18.85 -17.95
CA LEU A 154 8.49 -18.06 -17.20
C LEU A 154 7.96 -16.65 -16.93
N GLU A 155 7.95 -16.23 -15.68
CA GLU A 155 7.54 -14.89 -15.26
C GLU A 155 8.25 -13.81 -16.06
N LYS A 156 9.59 -13.84 -16.13
CA LYS A 156 10.41 -12.82 -16.81
C LYS A 156 9.99 -12.55 -18.26
N LYS A 157 9.45 -13.56 -18.96
CA LYS A 157 8.99 -13.44 -20.36
C LYS A 157 7.62 -12.76 -20.44
N VAL A 158 6.69 -13.20 -19.60
CA VAL A 158 5.32 -12.67 -19.55
C VAL A 158 5.32 -11.19 -19.20
N ILE A 159 6.02 -10.83 -18.11
CA ILE A 159 6.01 -9.45 -17.62
C ILE A 159 6.80 -8.49 -18.52
N LEU A 160 7.84 -8.96 -19.23
CA LEU A 160 8.51 -8.15 -20.24
C LEU A 160 7.56 -7.80 -21.40
N ASP A 161 6.74 -8.76 -21.85
CA ASP A 161 5.73 -8.51 -22.89
C ASP A 161 4.66 -7.53 -22.39
N VAL A 162 4.16 -7.73 -21.16
CA VAL A 162 3.20 -6.80 -20.53
C VAL A 162 3.79 -5.38 -20.46
N ALA A 163 5.03 -5.22 -19.96
CA ALA A 163 5.68 -3.91 -19.84
C ALA A 163 5.84 -3.21 -21.20
N LYS A 164 6.21 -3.94 -22.23
CA LYS A 164 6.29 -3.40 -23.61
C LYS A 164 4.92 -2.94 -24.13
N ARG A 165 3.85 -3.69 -23.84
CA ARG A 165 2.47 -3.31 -24.19
C ARG A 165 2.05 -2.06 -23.42
N VAL A 166 2.36 -1.96 -22.12
CA VAL A 166 2.10 -0.72 -21.32
C VAL A 166 2.83 0.45 -21.95
N ALA A 167 4.13 0.30 -22.26
CA ALA A 167 4.91 1.36 -22.88
C ALA A 167 4.28 1.86 -24.19
N LYS A 168 3.83 0.94 -25.07
CA LYS A 168 3.15 1.30 -26.32
C LYS A 168 1.86 2.09 -26.06
N LYS A 169 1.08 1.72 -25.04
CA LYS A 169 -0.20 2.40 -24.71
C LYS A 169 -0.01 3.79 -24.10
N LEU A 170 1.17 4.07 -23.57
CA LEU A 170 1.50 5.38 -22.99
C LEU A 170 2.14 6.34 -24.01
N GLN A 171 2.53 5.87 -25.21
CA GLN A 171 3.28 6.66 -26.20
C GLN A 171 2.54 7.93 -26.66
N ASP A 172 1.21 7.86 -26.79
CA ASP A 172 0.40 8.97 -27.34
C ASP A 172 0.05 10.04 -26.29
N SER A 173 0.54 9.92 -25.05
CA SER A 173 0.09 10.72 -23.89
C SER A 173 1.05 11.83 -23.47
N GLN A 174 2.00 12.23 -24.29
CA GLN A 174 3.07 13.20 -23.96
C GLN A 174 3.92 12.78 -22.74
N ILE A 175 4.00 11.48 -22.48
CA ILE A 175 4.77 10.86 -21.40
C ILE A 175 6.05 10.26 -21.99
N ILE A 176 7.16 10.47 -21.32
CA ILE A 176 8.43 9.80 -21.64
C ILE A 176 8.44 8.47 -20.92
N VAL A 177 8.33 7.36 -21.65
CA VAL A 177 8.37 6.03 -21.06
C VAL A 177 9.79 5.45 -21.14
N ARG A 178 10.28 4.94 -20.02
CA ARG A 178 11.55 4.24 -19.89
C ARG A 178 11.33 2.86 -19.32
N LEU A 179 11.99 1.85 -19.86
CA LEU A 179 11.99 0.48 -19.33
C LEU A 179 13.33 0.22 -18.66
N THR A 180 13.35 -0.33 -17.44
CA THR A 180 14.60 -0.72 -16.76
C THR A 180 15.35 -1.77 -17.56
N ARG A 181 14.62 -2.69 -18.21
CA ARG A 181 15.11 -3.60 -19.26
C ARG A 181 14.11 -3.72 -20.40
N SER A 182 14.59 -3.79 -21.62
CA SER A 182 13.79 -4.00 -22.83
C SER A 182 14.03 -5.36 -23.49
N THR A 183 14.97 -6.13 -22.95
CA THR A 183 15.38 -7.48 -23.40
C THR A 183 15.41 -8.43 -22.21
N ASP A 184 15.75 -9.71 -22.45
CA ASP A 184 15.92 -10.70 -21.38
C ASP A 184 17.30 -10.55 -20.72
N THR A 185 17.52 -9.42 -20.04
CA THR A 185 18.77 -9.07 -19.35
C THR A 185 18.52 -9.03 -17.85
N PHE A 186 19.44 -9.55 -17.05
CA PHE A 186 19.44 -9.43 -15.60
C PHE A 186 19.86 -8.02 -15.18
N ILE A 187 19.09 -7.43 -14.27
CA ILE A 187 19.37 -6.13 -13.65
C ILE A 187 19.13 -6.30 -12.14
N THR A 188 20.09 -5.86 -11.33
CA THR A 188 19.97 -5.92 -9.86
C THR A 188 18.85 -5.01 -9.36
N LEU A 189 18.34 -5.26 -8.15
CA LEU A 189 17.28 -4.45 -7.56
C LEU A 189 17.73 -3.00 -7.36
N ASP A 190 18.97 -2.80 -6.93
CA ASP A 190 19.59 -1.48 -6.79
C ASP A 190 19.68 -0.72 -8.12
N GLU A 191 20.15 -1.37 -9.19
CA GLU A 191 20.21 -0.76 -10.52
C GLU A 191 18.84 -0.31 -11.04
N ARG A 192 17.75 -1.01 -10.68
CA ARG A 192 16.37 -0.61 -11.04
C ARG A 192 16.01 0.73 -10.41
N CYS A 193 16.31 0.88 -9.11
CA CYS A 193 16.09 2.12 -8.36
C CYS A 193 16.99 3.25 -8.87
N GLN A 194 18.27 2.98 -9.12
CA GLN A 194 19.21 3.95 -9.66
C GLN A 194 18.78 4.47 -11.04
N LYS A 195 18.34 3.59 -11.95
CA LYS A 195 17.78 4.01 -13.25
C LYS A 195 16.57 4.93 -13.11
N ALA A 196 15.66 4.63 -12.18
CA ALA A 196 14.53 5.50 -11.92
C ALA A 196 14.97 6.90 -11.48
N GLY A 197 15.94 7.00 -10.57
CA GLY A 197 16.54 8.25 -10.12
C GLY A 197 17.26 9.02 -11.24
N GLN A 198 18.13 8.34 -11.98
CA GLN A 198 18.92 8.93 -13.09
C GLN A 198 18.04 9.47 -14.21
N TRP A 199 16.91 8.83 -14.48
CA TRP A 199 15.96 9.26 -15.51
C TRP A 199 14.97 10.30 -15.01
N GLY A 200 15.04 10.68 -13.73
CA GLY A 200 14.13 11.64 -13.12
C GLY A 200 12.67 11.17 -13.13
N ALA A 201 12.45 9.91 -12.76
CA ALA A 201 11.12 9.32 -12.78
C ALA A 201 10.12 10.13 -11.96
N SER A 202 8.95 10.40 -12.54
CA SER A 202 7.77 10.92 -11.84
C SER A 202 6.89 9.79 -11.29
N VAL A 203 7.01 8.60 -11.90
CA VAL A 203 6.29 7.38 -11.50
C VAL A 203 7.18 6.17 -11.81
N PHE A 204 7.22 5.22 -10.89
CA PHE A 204 7.86 3.91 -11.06
C PHE A 204 6.83 2.79 -10.89
N VAL A 205 6.73 1.89 -11.87
CA VAL A 205 5.83 0.75 -11.84
C VAL A 205 6.60 -0.53 -12.09
N SER A 206 6.82 -1.31 -11.04
CA SER A 206 7.40 -2.65 -11.14
C SER A 206 6.29 -3.65 -11.49
N ILE A 207 6.54 -4.52 -12.47
CA ILE A 207 5.55 -5.44 -13.03
C ILE A 207 6.01 -6.87 -12.82
N HIS A 208 5.15 -7.68 -12.20
CA HIS A 208 5.38 -9.04 -11.76
C HIS A 208 4.20 -9.96 -12.03
N ALA A 209 4.41 -11.26 -11.85
CA ALA A 209 3.36 -12.28 -11.82
C ALA A 209 3.66 -13.24 -10.66
N ASN A 210 2.78 -13.22 -9.68
CA ASN A 210 2.94 -13.80 -8.36
C ASN A 210 2.99 -15.35 -8.37
N SER A 211 3.35 -15.90 -7.22
CA SER A 211 3.25 -17.32 -6.91
C SER A 211 2.81 -17.52 -5.47
N ALA A 212 2.02 -18.55 -5.22
CA ALA A 212 1.61 -18.97 -3.90
C ALA A 212 1.83 -20.47 -3.73
N ALA A 213 2.05 -20.92 -2.48
CA ALA A 213 2.14 -22.33 -2.15
C ALA A 213 0.82 -23.08 -2.44
N ASP A 214 -0.32 -22.43 -2.14
CA ASP A 214 -1.64 -22.93 -2.52
C ASP A 214 -1.91 -22.57 -3.99
N PRO A 215 -2.06 -23.58 -4.87
CA PRO A 215 -2.31 -23.37 -6.30
C PRO A 215 -3.72 -22.84 -6.61
N LEU A 216 -4.61 -22.77 -5.64
CA LEU A 216 -5.95 -22.21 -5.82
C LEU A 216 -5.95 -20.68 -5.67
N VAL A 217 -4.89 -20.11 -5.11
CA VAL A 217 -4.76 -18.66 -5.00
C VAL A 217 -4.72 -18.01 -6.37
N SER A 218 -5.57 -17.01 -6.58
CA SER A 218 -5.74 -16.27 -7.83
C SER A 218 -6.00 -14.78 -7.55
N GLY A 219 -5.92 -13.95 -8.58
CA GLY A 219 -6.32 -12.54 -8.55
C GLY A 219 -5.18 -11.55 -8.75
N LEU A 220 -5.51 -10.27 -8.64
CA LEU A 220 -4.64 -9.13 -8.91
C LEU A 220 -4.30 -8.41 -7.61
N GLU A 221 -3.03 -8.07 -7.45
CA GLU A 221 -2.53 -7.35 -6.28
C GLU A 221 -1.68 -6.16 -6.71
N SER A 222 -1.76 -5.07 -5.96
CA SER A 222 -0.82 -3.96 -6.08
C SER A 222 -0.17 -3.72 -4.73
N PHE A 223 1.14 -3.52 -4.71
CA PHE A 223 1.89 -3.29 -3.48
C PHE A 223 2.47 -1.89 -3.44
N VAL A 224 2.35 -1.25 -2.27
CA VAL A 224 3.09 -0.05 -1.88
C VAL A 224 4.03 -0.37 -0.73
N ILE A 225 5.02 0.49 -0.50
CA ILE A 225 5.89 0.35 0.66
C ILE A 225 5.07 0.41 1.96
N ALA A 226 5.41 -0.43 2.94
CA ALA A 226 4.80 -0.35 4.27
C ALA A 226 5.32 0.90 5.00
N SER A 227 4.40 1.67 5.60
CA SER A 227 4.75 2.87 6.35
C SER A 227 5.64 2.56 7.56
N PRO A 228 6.50 3.50 7.99
CA PRO A 228 7.33 3.33 9.19
C PRO A 228 6.47 3.00 10.42
N GLY A 229 6.92 2.06 11.24
CA GLY A 229 6.18 1.61 12.42
C GLY A 229 4.97 0.72 12.13
N CYS A 230 4.73 0.34 10.87
CA CYS A 230 3.64 -0.55 10.48
C CYS A 230 4.16 -1.89 9.98
N ALA A 231 3.35 -2.93 10.17
CA ALA A 231 3.59 -4.23 9.54
C ALA A 231 3.15 -4.21 8.08
N GLY A 232 3.84 -4.97 7.23
CA GLY A 232 3.35 -5.30 5.90
C GLY A 232 2.06 -6.12 5.96
N THR A 233 1.39 -6.30 4.81
CA THR A 233 0.12 -7.04 4.76
C THR A 233 0.30 -8.51 5.10
N ASN A 234 1.39 -9.12 4.64
CA ASN A 234 1.65 -10.56 4.79
C ASN A 234 2.67 -10.87 5.91
N THR A 235 2.95 -9.91 6.79
CA THR A 235 3.89 -10.08 7.90
C THR A 235 3.39 -9.37 9.15
N ARG A 236 3.72 -9.93 10.32
CA ARG A 236 3.50 -9.26 11.62
C ARG A 236 4.72 -8.44 12.07
N ARG A 237 5.83 -8.51 11.31
CA ARG A 237 7.05 -7.78 11.67
C ARG A 237 6.85 -6.30 11.44
N ILE A 238 6.99 -5.52 12.50
CA ILE A 238 7.01 -4.06 12.48
C ILE A 238 8.46 -3.60 12.24
N ASP A 239 8.64 -2.62 11.37
CA ASP A 239 9.91 -1.95 11.16
C ASP A 239 9.70 -0.45 11.33
N PRO A 240 10.34 0.19 12.33
CA PRO A 240 10.16 1.62 12.60
C PRO A 240 10.92 2.52 11.63
N ARG A 241 11.83 1.96 10.81
CA ARG A 241 12.67 2.74 9.90
C ARG A 241 11.84 3.35 8.77
N ALA A 242 12.12 4.61 8.47
CA ALA A 242 11.70 5.26 7.24
C ALA A 242 12.73 4.97 6.14
N TYR A 243 12.24 4.62 4.96
CA TYR A 243 13.03 4.39 3.76
C TYR A 243 12.79 5.49 2.73
N THR A 244 13.60 5.54 1.68
CA THR A 244 13.47 6.54 0.61
C THR A 244 12.07 6.58 0.02
N GLY A 245 11.48 5.43 -0.28
CA GLY A 245 10.12 5.33 -0.84
C GLY A 245 9.00 5.83 0.08
N ASN A 246 9.23 5.89 1.40
CA ASN A 246 8.23 6.43 2.33
C ASN A 246 8.02 7.94 2.22
N LYS A 247 8.95 8.67 1.59
CA LYS A 247 8.75 10.10 1.27
C LYS A 247 7.51 10.32 0.39
N HIS A 248 7.09 9.27 -0.32
CA HIS A 248 6.00 9.30 -1.29
C HIS A 248 4.76 8.50 -0.86
N ASP A 249 4.61 8.14 0.43
CA ASP A 249 3.56 7.24 0.93
C ASP A 249 2.14 7.61 0.45
N GLN A 250 1.80 8.91 0.42
CA GLN A 250 0.49 9.39 -0.07
C GLN A 250 0.35 9.19 -1.59
N ALA A 251 1.37 9.54 -2.34
CA ALA A 251 1.40 9.38 -3.78
C ALA A 251 1.42 7.91 -4.21
N ASN A 252 2.17 7.06 -3.47
CA ASN A 252 2.20 5.61 -3.66
C ASN A 252 0.79 5.01 -3.51
N MET A 253 0.05 5.40 -2.46
CA MET A 253 -1.31 4.93 -2.22
C MET A 253 -2.26 5.33 -3.34
N LEU A 254 -2.22 6.59 -3.76
CA LEU A 254 -3.09 7.10 -4.83
C LEU A 254 -2.78 6.43 -6.18
N LEU A 255 -1.49 6.28 -6.52
CA LEU A 255 -1.03 5.60 -7.73
C LEU A 255 -1.51 4.14 -7.74
N SER A 256 -1.25 3.41 -6.65
CA SER A 256 -1.61 1.99 -6.56
C SER A 256 -3.11 1.76 -6.63
N TYR A 257 -3.91 2.63 -6.02
CA TYR A 257 -5.37 2.59 -6.14
C TYR A 257 -5.83 2.70 -7.59
N TYR A 258 -5.30 3.69 -8.35
CA TYR A 258 -5.71 3.84 -9.73
C TYR A 258 -5.21 2.70 -10.63
N VAL A 259 -4.02 2.18 -10.38
CA VAL A 259 -3.49 1.03 -11.10
C VAL A 259 -4.33 -0.22 -10.80
N GLN A 260 -4.62 -0.52 -9.54
CA GLN A 260 -5.49 -1.64 -9.15
C GLN A 260 -6.88 -1.51 -9.77
N LYS A 261 -7.49 -0.33 -9.69
CA LYS A 261 -8.80 -0.05 -10.30
C LYS A 261 -8.79 -0.26 -11.81
N GLY A 262 -7.72 0.21 -12.48
CA GLY A 262 -7.53 0.01 -13.92
C GLY A 262 -7.43 -1.46 -14.29
N LEU A 263 -6.63 -2.23 -13.56
CA LEU A 263 -6.48 -3.68 -13.74
C LEU A 263 -7.82 -4.40 -13.61
N LEU A 264 -8.54 -4.19 -12.51
CA LEU A 264 -9.84 -4.80 -12.27
C LEU A 264 -10.84 -4.49 -13.38
N SER A 265 -10.91 -3.21 -13.81
CA SER A 265 -11.85 -2.78 -14.85
C SER A 265 -11.56 -3.35 -16.23
N CYS A 266 -10.29 -3.65 -16.55
CA CYS A 266 -9.89 -4.14 -17.86
C CYS A 266 -9.83 -5.67 -17.95
N THR A 267 -9.60 -6.36 -16.83
CA THR A 267 -9.41 -7.82 -16.83
C THR A 267 -10.59 -8.58 -16.26
N GLY A 268 -11.41 -7.95 -15.41
CA GLY A 268 -12.44 -8.65 -14.63
C GLY A 268 -11.87 -9.63 -13.60
N GLY A 269 -10.58 -9.51 -13.26
CA GLY A 269 -9.91 -10.40 -12.30
C GLY A 269 -10.39 -10.19 -10.87
N GLU A 270 -10.10 -11.16 -9.99
CA GLU A 270 -10.39 -11.08 -8.56
C GLU A 270 -9.55 -9.98 -7.90
N ASP A 271 -10.20 -9.15 -7.07
CA ASP A 271 -9.53 -8.09 -6.34
C ASP A 271 -8.91 -8.60 -5.03
N ARG A 272 -7.60 -8.66 -4.97
CA ARG A 272 -6.84 -8.95 -3.74
C ARG A 272 -6.32 -7.70 -3.05
N GLY A 273 -6.54 -6.56 -3.67
CA GLY A 273 -6.38 -5.22 -3.12
C GLY A 273 -5.01 -4.61 -3.25
N VAL A 274 -4.96 -3.35 -2.81
CA VAL A 274 -3.72 -2.62 -2.56
C VAL A 274 -3.14 -3.07 -1.23
N LYS A 275 -1.95 -3.66 -1.27
CA LYS A 275 -1.23 -4.26 -0.15
C LYS A 275 0.03 -3.48 0.21
N ARG A 276 0.68 -3.88 1.28
CA ARG A 276 1.90 -3.24 1.79
C ARG A 276 3.02 -4.24 1.96
N SER A 277 4.19 -3.93 1.41
CA SER A 277 5.40 -4.74 1.57
C SER A 277 6.65 -3.85 1.53
N ARG A 278 7.78 -4.34 2.03
CA ARG A 278 9.07 -3.66 1.94
C ARG A 278 9.94 -4.28 0.84
N PHE A 279 9.36 -4.46 -0.35
CA PHE A 279 10.14 -4.86 -1.51
C PHE A 279 11.19 -3.79 -1.79
N GLU A 280 12.41 -4.22 -2.13
CA GLU A 280 13.57 -3.35 -2.27
C GLU A 280 13.32 -2.24 -3.32
N VAL A 281 12.74 -2.59 -4.45
CA VAL A 281 12.38 -1.63 -5.50
C VAL A 281 11.35 -0.58 -5.06
N LEU A 282 10.53 -0.86 -4.03
CA LEU A 282 9.63 0.13 -3.45
C LEU A 282 10.27 0.92 -2.31
N ARG A 283 11.21 0.26 -1.59
CA ARG A 283 11.90 0.82 -0.44
C ARG A 283 12.88 1.92 -0.84
N ASP A 284 13.63 1.68 -1.91
CA ASP A 284 14.80 2.46 -2.26
C ASP A 284 14.57 3.41 -3.45
N THR A 285 13.37 3.38 -4.08
CA THR A 285 13.00 4.30 -5.16
C THR A 285 12.55 5.67 -4.62
N ASP A 286 13.12 6.76 -5.15
CA ASP A 286 12.82 8.15 -4.74
C ASP A 286 11.80 8.83 -5.68
N CYS A 287 10.70 8.16 -5.95
CA CYS A 287 9.52 8.71 -6.62
C CYS A 287 8.29 7.88 -6.24
N PRO A 288 7.07 8.35 -6.55
CA PRO A 288 5.85 7.53 -6.44
C PRO A 288 6.01 6.17 -7.12
N ALA A 289 5.82 5.08 -6.34
CA ALA A 289 6.12 3.73 -6.78
C ALA A 289 5.00 2.73 -6.42
N VAL A 290 4.77 1.78 -7.32
CA VAL A 290 3.88 0.63 -7.12
C VAL A 290 4.50 -0.62 -7.72
N LEU A 291 4.33 -1.79 -7.06
CA LEU A 291 4.61 -3.09 -7.65
C LEU A 291 3.26 -3.77 -7.93
N VAL A 292 3.12 -4.30 -9.14
CA VAL A 292 1.88 -4.90 -9.64
C VAL A 292 2.09 -6.39 -9.86
N GLU A 293 1.22 -7.20 -9.28
CA GLU A 293 1.11 -8.63 -9.52
C GLU A 293 -0.04 -8.90 -10.48
N CYS A 294 0.27 -9.26 -11.71
CA CYS A 294 -0.67 -9.41 -12.83
C CYS A 294 -1.49 -10.71 -12.79
N GLY A 295 -1.37 -11.49 -11.74
CA GLY A 295 -1.96 -12.81 -11.53
C GLY A 295 -0.97 -13.78 -10.92
N PHE A 296 -1.39 -15.03 -10.68
CA PHE A 296 -0.57 -16.05 -10.02
C PHE A 296 -0.18 -17.16 -11.02
N LEU A 297 1.11 -17.25 -11.35
CA LEU A 297 1.61 -18.31 -12.23
C LEU A 297 1.52 -19.71 -11.61
N SER A 298 1.45 -19.81 -10.27
CA SER A 298 1.16 -21.08 -9.56
C SER A 298 -0.25 -21.60 -9.81
N ASN A 299 -1.19 -20.75 -10.23
CA ASN A 299 -2.55 -21.11 -10.56
C ASN A 299 -2.67 -21.42 -12.07
N VAL A 300 -3.05 -22.64 -12.41
CA VAL A 300 -3.09 -23.12 -13.81
C VAL A 300 -4.04 -22.30 -14.70
N ARG A 301 -5.16 -21.80 -14.15
CA ARG A 301 -6.11 -20.96 -14.89
C ARG A 301 -5.52 -19.58 -15.18
N GLU A 302 -4.85 -18.97 -14.21
CA GLU A 302 -4.21 -17.67 -14.40
C GLU A 302 -2.95 -17.76 -15.25
N GLU A 303 -2.17 -18.84 -15.12
CA GLU A 303 -1.08 -19.14 -16.05
C GLU A 303 -1.59 -19.20 -17.50
N SER A 304 -2.72 -19.87 -17.74
CA SER A 304 -3.33 -19.93 -19.06
C SER A 304 -3.77 -18.55 -19.58
N LYS A 305 -4.35 -17.72 -18.70
CA LYS A 305 -4.71 -16.32 -19.04
C LYS A 305 -3.45 -15.50 -19.35
N LEU A 306 -2.43 -15.58 -18.53
CA LEU A 306 -1.17 -14.85 -18.73
C LEU A 306 -0.42 -15.28 -20.01
N ASN A 307 -0.66 -16.49 -20.50
CA ASN A 307 -0.17 -16.95 -21.79
C ASN A 307 -1.02 -16.45 -22.97
N ASP A 308 -2.26 -16.00 -22.76
CA ASP A 308 -3.07 -15.39 -23.83
C ASP A 308 -2.62 -13.93 -24.08
N PRO A 309 -2.18 -13.59 -25.31
CA PRO A 309 -1.80 -12.22 -25.64
C PRO A 309 -2.91 -11.19 -25.42
N ARG A 310 -4.19 -11.59 -25.57
CA ARG A 310 -5.34 -10.70 -25.35
C ARG A 310 -5.48 -10.35 -23.86
N TYR A 311 -5.25 -11.32 -22.98
CA TYR A 311 -5.27 -11.04 -21.53
C TYR A 311 -4.11 -10.16 -21.12
N ARG A 312 -2.89 -10.40 -21.64
CA ARG A 312 -1.75 -9.50 -21.41
C ARG A 312 -2.01 -8.08 -21.92
N ASP A 313 -2.75 -7.95 -23.02
CA ASP A 313 -3.16 -6.63 -23.52
C ASP A 313 -4.17 -5.95 -22.60
N ALA A 314 -5.13 -6.70 -22.04
CA ALA A 314 -6.08 -6.21 -21.05
C ALA A 314 -5.35 -5.76 -19.75
N VAL A 315 -4.39 -6.54 -19.26
CA VAL A 315 -3.52 -6.17 -18.13
C VAL A 315 -2.78 -4.87 -18.43
N ALA A 316 -2.15 -4.79 -19.60
CA ALA A 316 -1.42 -3.60 -20.01
C ALA A 316 -2.32 -2.36 -20.14
N ASN A 317 -3.54 -2.52 -20.67
CA ASN A 317 -4.55 -1.45 -20.69
C ASN A 317 -4.89 -0.98 -19.26
N GLY A 318 -5.06 -1.91 -18.32
CA GLY A 318 -5.38 -1.61 -16.94
C GLY A 318 -4.27 -0.78 -16.26
N ILE A 319 -3.01 -1.20 -16.40
CA ILE A 319 -1.85 -0.50 -15.85
C ILE A 319 -1.72 0.90 -16.48
N ALA A 320 -1.75 0.99 -17.81
CA ALA A 320 -1.62 2.26 -18.51
C ALA A 320 -2.74 3.24 -18.13
N ARG A 321 -4.00 2.78 -18.08
CA ARG A 321 -5.15 3.58 -17.64
C ARG A 321 -5.00 4.08 -16.22
N GLY A 322 -4.51 3.22 -15.33
CA GLY A 322 -4.23 3.58 -13.93
C GLY A 322 -3.20 4.69 -13.82
N ILE A 323 -2.06 4.55 -14.52
CA ILE A 323 -0.99 5.56 -14.56
C ILE A 323 -1.53 6.91 -15.11
N LEU A 324 -2.22 6.87 -16.24
CA LEU A 324 -2.79 8.09 -16.87
C LEU A 324 -3.80 8.78 -15.95
N THR A 325 -4.66 8.00 -15.30
CA THR A 325 -5.65 8.54 -14.36
C THR A 325 -4.95 9.19 -13.16
N TYR A 326 -3.95 8.54 -12.56
CA TYR A 326 -3.15 9.12 -11.48
C TYR A 326 -2.52 10.45 -11.89
N LEU A 327 -1.79 10.46 -13.01
CA LEU A 327 -1.10 11.66 -13.50
C LEU A 327 -2.08 12.82 -13.81
N SER A 328 -3.24 12.50 -14.37
CA SER A 328 -4.30 13.47 -14.62
C SER A 328 -4.85 14.07 -13.33
N ARG A 329 -5.14 13.23 -12.33
CA ARG A 329 -5.70 13.66 -11.03
C ARG A 329 -4.75 14.55 -10.25
N VAL A 330 -3.47 14.18 -10.19
CA VAL A 330 -2.43 14.98 -9.52
C VAL A 330 -2.26 16.33 -10.21
N ARG A 331 -2.26 16.36 -11.56
CA ARG A 331 -2.16 17.61 -12.33
C ARG A 331 -3.36 18.53 -12.09
N SER A 332 -4.58 17.99 -12.12
CA SER A 332 -5.80 18.79 -11.87
C SER A 332 -5.80 19.36 -10.45
N ALA A 333 -5.49 18.53 -9.46
CA ALA A 333 -5.44 18.95 -8.05
C ALA A 333 -4.40 20.08 -7.83
N LYS A 334 -3.25 20.00 -8.50
CA LYS A 334 -2.24 21.06 -8.45
C LYS A 334 -2.75 22.36 -9.08
N ALA A 335 -3.36 22.30 -10.26
CA ALA A 335 -3.89 23.50 -10.93
C ALA A 335 -4.99 24.18 -10.10
N ASP A 336 -5.78 23.42 -9.37
CA ASP A 336 -6.79 23.96 -8.43
C ASP A 336 -6.12 24.65 -7.24
N LEU A 337 -5.08 24.03 -6.66
CA LEU A 337 -4.30 24.61 -5.57
C LEU A 337 -3.63 25.92 -5.99
N ASP A 338 -2.97 25.95 -7.15
CA ASP A 338 -2.30 27.15 -7.69
C ASP A 338 -3.30 28.30 -7.90
N ARG A 339 -4.52 28.00 -8.37
CA ARG A 339 -5.60 29.00 -8.49
C ARG A 339 -6.01 29.59 -7.15
N ILE A 340 -6.21 28.74 -6.13
CA ILE A 340 -6.61 29.16 -4.77
C ILE A 340 -5.53 30.07 -4.18
N VAL A 341 -4.25 29.67 -4.27
CA VAL A 341 -3.12 30.45 -3.75
C VAL A 341 -2.98 31.80 -4.46
N THR A 342 -3.23 31.84 -5.78
CA THR A 342 -3.17 33.08 -6.56
C THR A 342 -4.30 34.03 -6.17
N GLN A 343 -5.52 33.51 -6.01
CA GLN A 343 -6.68 34.29 -5.58
C GLN A 343 -6.47 34.90 -4.19
N ALA A 344 -6.02 34.09 -3.22
CA ALA A 344 -5.74 34.59 -1.87
C ALA A 344 -4.72 35.75 -1.85
N LYS A 345 -3.68 35.70 -2.72
CA LYS A 345 -2.70 36.79 -2.83
C LYS A 345 -3.28 38.06 -3.48
N VAL A 346 -4.36 37.94 -4.25
CA VAL A 346 -5.06 39.10 -4.86
C VAL A 346 -5.98 39.74 -3.83
N ASP A 347 -6.65 38.92 -3.01
CA ASP A 347 -7.61 39.36 -1.98
C ASP A 347 -6.89 40.01 -0.77
N ASP A 348 -5.62 39.71 -0.53
CA ASP A 348 -4.76 40.33 0.50
C ASP A 348 -4.11 41.67 0.07
N ARG A 349 -4.36 42.15 -1.17
CA ARG A 349 -3.88 43.44 -1.68
C ARG A 349 -4.97 44.47 -1.74
#